data_dd114768d92012b54bb7a97380c80e40
#
_entry.id   dd114768d92012b54bb7a97380c80e40
#
_cell.length_a   1.000
_cell.length_b   1.000
_cell.length_c   1.000
_cell.angle_alpha   90.00
_cell.angle_beta   90.00
_cell.angle_gamma   90.00
#
_symmetry.space_group_name_H-M   'P 1'
#
loop_
_entity.id
_entity.type
_entity.pdbx_description
1 polymer ?
#
loop_
_entity_poly.entity_id
_entity_poly.type
_entity_poly.pdbx_seq_one_letter_code
_entity_poly.pdbx_strand_id
1 'polypeptide(L)'
;FAQRRGEGVNIAMLHCNTGGRKGHENFAPCSLDDLKSAGMDYWALGHVHTAEILCRTPLIAYPGIIQGRHARESGEKGVYEVVLTTSSGSLPASAAAEFVPCDAVRWRSEHLSITGMDRDEDFFQALAGLKEEARNGAGGRPVILRVALSGRGRVHEMLRRPGFLRGSGGLMDTLNAQEAERPDFVHTVGISDTTAPALDLEFLSAGEHFVGDFLKEVRSFTKRGDLREGMMDILRERGLLDKIRQSGDVLERIESLSENEVGELLDRCVFSTLSGLLEGEPGL
;
A
#
# COMPACT_ATOMS: atom_id res chain seq x y z
N PHE A 1 22.87 -16.63 24.80
CA PHE A 1 23.76 -15.53 25.18
C PHE A 1 23.97 -15.60 26.70
N ALA A 2 25.24 -15.67 27.14
CA ALA A 2 25.54 -15.64 28.56
C ALA A 2 25.43 -14.19 29.07
N GLN A 3 24.58 -13.96 30.05
CA GLN A 3 24.44 -12.66 30.72
C GLN A 3 25.74 -12.30 31.43
N ARG A 4 26.47 -11.31 30.94
CA ARG A 4 27.37 -10.52 31.75
C ARG A 4 26.78 -9.12 31.87
N ARG A 5 26.02 -8.84 32.93
CA ARG A 5 25.71 -7.46 33.25
C ARG A 5 27.00 -6.79 33.78
N GLY A 6 27.58 -5.93 32.96
CA GLY A 6 28.58 -4.97 33.44
C GLY A 6 27.89 -3.88 34.23
N GLU A 7 28.68 -3.12 35.03
CA GLU A 7 28.25 -1.84 35.57
C GLU A 7 28.05 -0.86 34.42
N GLY A 8 26.81 -0.41 34.15
CA GLY A 8 26.52 0.52 33.08
C GLY A 8 25.43 0.02 32.11
N VAL A 9 25.26 0.73 30.99
CA VAL A 9 24.28 0.43 29.96
C VAL A 9 24.79 -0.71 29.07
N ASN A 10 23.93 -1.71 28.82
CA ASN A 10 24.25 -2.85 28.01
C ASN A 10 23.51 -2.74 26.65
N ILE A 11 24.25 -2.56 25.58
CA ILE A 11 23.75 -2.46 24.22
C ILE A 11 24.19 -3.70 23.44
N ALA A 12 23.27 -4.35 22.76
CA ALA A 12 23.57 -5.45 21.86
C ALA A 12 23.19 -5.08 20.41
N MET A 13 24.02 -5.54 19.47
CA MET A 13 23.76 -5.45 18.03
C MET A 13 23.58 -6.86 17.48
N LEU A 14 22.50 -7.08 16.74
CA LEU A 14 22.20 -8.40 16.17
C LEU A 14 21.54 -8.26 14.80
N HIS A 15 22.09 -9.00 13.83
CA HIS A 15 21.44 -9.14 12.52
C HIS A 15 20.60 -10.41 12.54
N CYS A 16 19.28 -10.29 12.61
CA CYS A 16 18.39 -11.44 12.84
C CYS A 16 16.97 -11.21 12.29
N ASN A 17 16.25 -12.31 12.07
CA ASN A 17 14.82 -12.31 11.80
C ASN A 17 14.06 -12.65 13.10
N THR A 18 13.65 -11.65 13.85
CA THR A 18 12.89 -11.82 15.10
C THR A 18 11.44 -12.20 14.80
N GLY A 19 10.98 -13.34 15.35
CA GLY A 19 9.60 -13.80 15.20
C GLY A 19 9.26 -14.43 13.84
N GLY A 20 10.25 -14.76 13.00
CA GLY A 20 10.04 -15.48 11.73
C GLY A 20 9.23 -14.67 10.70
N ARG A 21 9.55 -13.41 10.48
CA ARG A 21 8.84 -12.52 9.58
C ARG A 21 8.84 -13.04 8.14
N LYS A 22 7.66 -13.11 7.55
CA LYS A 22 7.49 -13.51 6.14
C LYS A 22 8.15 -12.49 5.19
N GLY A 23 8.75 -13.00 4.10
CA GLY A 23 9.41 -12.18 3.09
C GLY A 23 10.87 -11.82 3.40
N HIS A 24 11.40 -12.30 4.52
CA HIS A 24 12.82 -12.22 4.88
C HIS A 24 13.38 -13.63 5.07
N GLU A 25 14.65 -13.82 4.72
CA GLU A 25 15.35 -15.07 5.04
C GLU A 25 15.37 -15.27 6.55
N ASN A 26 15.28 -16.52 6.99
CA ASN A 26 15.25 -16.83 8.41
C ASN A 26 16.68 -16.85 9.00
N PHE A 27 17.34 -15.69 8.95
CA PHE A 27 18.70 -15.53 9.44
C PHE A 27 18.72 -15.31 10.95
N ALA A 28 19.57 -16.07 11.66
CA ALA A 28 19.73 -16.03 13.13
C ALA A 28 18.38 -15.89 13.87
N PRO A 29 17.42 -16.82 13.66
CA PRO A 29 16.08 -16.68 14.19
C PRO A 29 16.08 -16.66 15.71
N CYS A 30 15.35 -15.70 16.29
CA CYS A 30 15.12 -15.58 17.73
C CYS A 30 13.68 -15.09 17.97
N SER A 31 13.18 -15.37 19.16
CA SER A 31 11.91 -14.81 19.60
C SER A 31 12.12 -13.44 20.27
N LEU A 32 11.06 -12.65 20.37
CA LEU A 32 11.08 -11.40 21.10
C LEU A 32 11.37 -11.64 22.61
N ASP A 33 10.90 -12.78 23.15
CA ASP A 33 11.10 -13.14 24.54
C ASP A 33 12.55 -13.54 24.82
N ASP A 34 13.24 -14.16 23.86
CA ASP A 34 14.68 -14.42 23.96
C ASP A 34 15.46 -13.12 24.13
N LEU A 35 15.10 -12.09 23.34
CA LEU A 35 15.75 -10.79 23.41
C LEU A 35 15.44 -10.05 24.73
N LYS A 36 14.19 -10.10 25.18
CA LYS A 36 13.78 -9.47 26.47
C LYS A 36 14.48 -10.10 27.66
N SER A 37 14.63 -11.42 27.67
CA SER A 37 15.22 -12.18 28.77
C SER A 37 16.75 -12.08 28.85
N ALA A 38 17.40 -11.64 27.77
CA ALA A 38 18.87 -11.56 27.70
C ALA A 38 19.50 -10.42 28.50
N GLY A 39 18.71 -9.57 29.15
CA GLY A 39 19.19 -8.56 30.09
C GLY A 39 19.92 -7.36 29.49
N MET A 40 19.69 -7.07 28.20
CA MET A 40 20.19 -5.87 27.52
C MET A 40 19.22 -4.70 27.73
N ASP A 41 19.75 -3.49 27.77
CA ASP A 41 18.97 -2.26 27.86
C ASP A 41 18.48 -1.79 26.48
N TYR A 42 19.29 -2.08 25.45
CA TYR A 42 18.96 -1.78 24.07
C TYR A 42 19.45 -2.86 23.10
N TRP A 43 18.56 -3.27 22.18
CA TRP A 43 18.86 -4.13 21.04
C TRP A 43 18.78 -3.32 19.74
N ALA A 44 19.93 -3.06 19.13
CA ALA A 44 20.04 -2.51 17.79
C ALA A 44 20.00 -3.66 16.78
N LEU A 45 18.82 -3.90 16.18
CA LEU A 45 18.62 -5.03 15.26
C LEU A 45 18.89 -4.61 13.80
N GLY A 46 19.40 -5.53 12.99
CA GLY A 46 19.51 -5.42 11.54
C GLY A 46 18.78 -6.54 10.83
N HIS A 47 18.73 -6.52 9.49
CA HIS A 47 18.07 -7.46 8.59
C HIS A 47 16.74 -6.97 8.01
N VAL A 48 15.84 -6.43 8.81
CA VAL A 48 14.56 -5.91 8.35
C VAL A 48 14.72 -4.48 7.84
N HIS A 49 14.32 -4.23 6.59
CA HIS A 49 14.50 -2.93 5.92
C HIS A 49 13.46 -1.88 6.29
N THR A 50 12.49 -2.23 7.12
CA THR A 50 11.48 -1.31 7.62
C THR A 50 11.81 -0.92 9.06
N ALA A 51 11.76 0.38 9.36
CA ALA A 51 11.95 0.88 10.71
C ALA A 51 10.80 0.47 11.61
N GLU A 52 11.10 -0.14 12.76
CA GLU A 52 10.08 -0.63 13.68
C GLU A 52 10.64 -0.80 15.11
N ILE A 53 9.88 -0.36 16.09
CA ILE A 53 10.15 -0.61 17.52
C ILE A 53 9.33 -1.83 17.95
N LEU A 54 10.02 -2.93 18.24
CA LEU A 54 9.40 -4.19 18.68
C LEU A 54 9.03 -4.20 20.15
N CYS A 55 9.84 -3.52 20.98
CA CYS A 55 9.63 -3.39 22.43
C CYS A 55 10.23 -2.07 22.90
N ARG A 56 9.60 -1.45 23.89
CA ARG A 56 10.10 -0.19 24.46
C ARG A 56 10.89 -0.39 25.77
N THR A 57 10.71 -1.53 26.42
CA THR A 57 11.41 -1.86 27.68
C THR A 57 11.65 -3.38 27.75
N PRO A 58 12.90 -3.86 27.50
CA PRO A 58 14.02 -3.09 26.96
C PRO A 58 13.72 -2.55 25.57
N LEU A 59 14.45 -1.53 25.12
CA LEU A 59 14.28 -1.05 23.75
C LEU A 59 14.80 -2.10 22.76
N ILE A 60 13.95 -2.55 21.84
CA ILE A 60 14.29 -3.50 20.79
C ILE A 60 13.77 -2.92 19.48
N ALA A 61 14.66 -2.58 18.56
CA ALA A 61 14.27 -1.87 17.35
C ALA A 61 15.08 -2.26 16.11
N TYR A 62 14.39 -2.32 14.98
CA TYR A 62 15.00 -2.28 13.65
C TYR A 62 15.00 -0.84 13.13
N PRO A 63 16.13 -0.24 12.81
CA PRO A 63 16.16 1.09 12.19
C PRO A 63 15.71 1.06 10.72
N GLY A 64 15.65 -0.10 10.11
CA GLY A 64 15.45 -0.25 8.68
C GLY A 64 16.76 -0.05 7.90
N ILE A 65 16.67 0.69 6.81
CA ILE A 65 17.79 1.07 5.94
C ILE A 65 17.86 2.59 5.81
N ILE A 66 19.04 3.12 5.56
CA ILE A 66 19.28 4.57 5.41
C ILE A 66 18.82 5.13 4.06
N GLN A 67 18.68 4.28 3.04
CA GLN A 67 18.27 4.66 1.69
C GLN A 67 17.49 3.53 1.02
N GLY A 68 16.29 3.81 0.52
CA GLY A 68 15.55 2.89 -0.34
C GLY A 68 16.25 2.70 -1.69
N ARG A 69 16.34 1.47 -2.17
CA ARG A 69 17.04 1.10 -3.41
C ARG A 69 16.10 0.78 -4.56
N HIS A 70 14.83 0.56 -4.26
CA HIS A 70 13.79 0.25 -5.26
C HIS A 70 12.38 0.55 -4.72
N ALA A 71 11.38 0.54 -5.60
CA ALA A 71 10.01 0.95 -5.30
C ALA A 71 9.31 0.15 -4.17
N ARG A 72 9.76 -1.08 -3.85
CA ARG A 72 9.23 -1.85 -2.71
C ARG A 72 9.76 -1.35 -1.36
N GLU A 73 10.82 -0.55 -1.37
CA GLU A 73 11.37 0.10 -0.19
C GLU A 73 10.92 1.57 -0.13
N SER A 74 9.64 1.82 -0.37
CA SER A 74 9.05 3.15 -0.37
C SER A 74 8.98 3.78 1.02
N GLY A 75 8.71 5.09 1.06
CA GLY A 75 8.60 5.89 2.28
C GLY A 75 9.95 6.29 2.86
N GLU A 76 9.89 6.86 4.05
CA GLU A 76 11.06 7.35 4.78
C GLU A 76 12.04 6.26 5.11
N LYS A 77 13.33 6.58 4.96
CA LYS A 77 14.43 5.71 5.37
C LYS A 77 15.40 6.51 6.23
N GLY A 78 15.99 5.85 7.24
CA GLY A 78 16.80 6.57 8.21
C GLY A 78 17.34 5.69 9.31
N VAL A 79 17.56 6.34 10.45
CA VAL A 79 18.12 5.73 11.66
C VAL A 79 17.24 6.05 12.88
N TYR A 80 17.46 5.36 13.99
CA TYR A 80 16.99 5.82 15.29
C TYR A 80 18.11 6.55 16.00
N GLU A 81 17.85 7.78 16.44
CA GLU A 81 18.60 8.39 17.52
C GLU A 81 18.09 7.81 18.84
N VAL A 82 18.98 7.20 19.61
CA VAL A 82 18.60 6.51 20.86
C VAL A 82 19.31 7.17 22.04
N VAL A 83 18.51 7.66 22.98
CA VAL A 83 18.99 8.23 24.25
C VAL A 83 18.75 7.22 25.37
N LEU A 84 19.83 6.78 26.01
CA LEU A 84 19.79 5.87 27.16
C LEU A 84 20.11 6.65 28.42
N THR A 85 19.20 6.64 29.40
CA THR A 85 19.33 7.37 30.65
C THR A 85 19.37 6.40 31.83
N THR A 86 20.40 6.51 32.66
CA THR A 86 20.51 5.77 33.92
C THR A 86 20.20 6.69 35.07
N SER A 87 19.31 6.29 35.97
CA SER A 87 19.19 6.94 37.28
C SER A 87 20.28 6.39 38.22
N SER A 88 20.86 7.20 39.06
CA SER A 88 21.92 6.79 40.01
C SER A 88 21.54 5.51 40.75
N GLY A 89 22.21 4.41 40.44
CA GLY A 89 22.02 3.10 41.08
C GLY A 89 20.85 2.25 40.55
N SER A 90 20.15 2.65 39.49
CA SER A 90 19.02 1.89 38.93
C SER A 90 19.33 1.34 37.56
N LEU A 91 19.22 0.02 37.36
CA LEU A 91 19.15 -0.69 36.09
C LEU A 91 17.79 -1.41 36.04
N PRO A 92 17.11 -1.50 34.91
CA PRO A 92 17.55 -1.13 33.55
C PRO A 92 17.55 0.37 33.28
N ALA A 93 18.37 0.81 32.29
CA ALA A 93 18.31 2.16 31.76
C ALA A 93 16.99 2.41 31.07
N SER A 94 16.45 3.63 31.15
CA SER A 94 15.35 4.03 30.29
C SER A 94 15.88 4.37 28.89
N ALA A 95 15.15 3.99 27.85
CA ALA A 95 15.52 4.22 26.45
C ALA A 95 14.41 5.03 25.73
N ALA A 96 14.80 6.12 25.07
CA ALA A 96 13.98 6.85 24.14
C ALA A 96 14.57 6.70 22.73
N ALA A 97 13.73 6.50 21.74
CA ALA A 97 14.15 6.39 20.36
C ALA A 97 13.30 7.34 19.48
N GLU A 98 13.98 8.15 18.69
CA GLU A 98 13.40 9.04 17.70
C GLU A 98 13.89 8.64 16.31
N PHE A 99 12.98 8.53 15.35
CA PHE A 99 13.34 8.21 13.97
C PHE A 99 13.83 9.46 13.25
N VAL A 100 15.03 9.40 12.70
CA VAL A 100 15.65 10.49 11.95
C VAL A 100 15.75 10.09 10.47
N PRO A 101 14.94 10.69 9.57
CA PRO A 101 15.03 10.43 8.14
C PRO A 101 16.38 10.87 7.57
N CYS A 102 17.08 9.97 6.89
CA CYS A 102 18.40 10.19 6.30
C CYS A 102 18.44 9.94 4.79
N ASP A 103 17.33 9.49 4.21
CA ASP A 103 17.22 9.20 2.78
C ASP A 103 17.51 10.45 1.94
N ALA A 104 18.43 10.32 0.99
CA ALA A 104 18.74 11.40 0.05
C ALA A 104 17.65 11.54 -1.03
N VAL A 105 17.03 10.42 -1.41
CA VAL A 105 15.96 10.33 -2.39
C VAL A 105 14.89 9.37 -1.87
N ARG A 106 13.62 9.77 -1.95
CA ARG A 106 12.50 8.99 -1.42
C ARG A 106 11.77 8.23 -2.52
N TRP A 107 11.64 6.92 -2.35
CA TRP A 107 10.81 6.12 -3.23
C TRP A 107 9.33 6.23 -2.82
N ARG A 108 8.47 6.43 -3.85
CA ARG A 108 7.01 6.43 -3.69
C ARG A 108 6.38 5.53 -4.74
N SER A 109 5.33 4.82 -4.33
CA SER A 109 4.47 4.05 -5.23
C SER A 109 3.04 4.52 -5.00
N GLU A 110 2.47 5.14 -6.02
CA GLU A 110 1.16 5.76 -5.95
C GLU A 110 0.20 5.09 -6.92
N HIS A 111 -1.06 5.17 -6.61
CA HIS A 111 -2.14 4.61 -7.41
C HIS A 111 -3.07 5.73 -7.90
N LEU A 112 -3.41 5.70 -9.19
CA LEU A 112 -4.34 6.62 -9.81
C LEU A 112 -5.43 5.86 -10.55
N SER A 113 -6.69 6.04 -10.15
CA SER A 113 -7.84 5.49 -10.86
C SER A 113 -8.33 6.50 -11.89
N ILE A 114 -8.59 6.00 -13.11
CA ILE A 114 -9.24 6.81 -14.17
C ILE A 114 -10.77 6.78 -14.12
N THR A 115 -11.35 6.08 -13.15
CA THR A 115 -12.82 5.99 -13.01
C THR A 115 -13.41 7.37 -12.75
N GLY A 116 -14.42 7.74 -13.53
CA GLY A 116 -15.05 9.06 -13.46
C GLY A 116 -14.31 10.20 -14.15
N MET A 117 -13.21 9.90 -14.85
CA MET A 117 -12.50 10.86 -15.68
C MET A 117 -13.08 10.81 -17.11
N ASP A 118 -13.79 11.85 -17.48
CA ASP A 118 -14.47 11.93 -18.77
C ASP A 118 -13.60 12.56 -19.88
N ARG A 119 -12.57 13.32 -19.50
CA ARG A 119 -11.68 14.05 -20.40
C ARG A 119 -10.21 13.75 -20.11
N ASP A 120 -9.39 13.87 -21.13
CA ASP A 120 -7.93 13.71 -21.01
C ASP A 120 -7.34 14.70 -20.00
N GLU A 121 -7.89 15.92 -19.92
CA GLU A 121 -7.46 16.96 -18.96
C GLU A 121 -7.64 16.54 -17.50
N ASP A 122 -8.72 15.81 -17.19
CA ASP A 122 -9.00 15.31 -15.83
C ASP A 122 -7.88 14.37 -15.36
N PHE A 123 -7.39 13.52 -16.27
CA PHE A 123 -6.26 12.63 -16.01
C PHE A 123 -4.95 13.43 -15.76
N PHE A 124 -4.63 14.41 -16.63
CA PHE A 124 -3.41 15.18 -16.44
C PHE A 124 -3.45 16.01 -15.16
N GLN A 125 -4.60 16.56 -14.80
CA GLN A 125 -4.77 17.30 -13.55
C GLN A 125 -4.60 16.38 -12.33
N ALA A 126 -5.21 15.20 -12.34
CA ALA A 126 -5.08 14.23 -11.26
C ALA A 126 -3.64 13.71 -11.11
N LEU A 127 -2.95 13.46 -12.23
CA LEU A 127 -1.55 13.04 -12.22
C LEU A 127 -0.62 14.14 -11.72
N ALA A 128 -0.87 15.41 -12.08
CA ALA A 128 -0.13 16.55 -11.54
C ALA A 128 -0.36 16.71 -10.03
N GLY A 129 -1.61 16.58 -9.57
CA GLY A 129 -1.94 16.59 -8.14
C GLY A 129 -1.21 15.49 -7.36
N LEU A 130 -1.23 14.25 -7.88
CA LEU A 130 -0.52 13.11 -7.29
C LEU A 130 1.00 13.36 -7.18
N LYS A 131 1.61 13.98 -8.19
CA LYS A 131 3.03 14.36 -8.14
C LYS A 131 3.30 15.43 -7.06
N GLU A 132 2.44 16.44 -6.94
CA GLU A 132 2.59 17.44 -5.90
C GLU A 132 2.37 16.88 -4.48
N GLU A 133 1.43 15.98 -4.31
CA GLU A 133 1.26 15.25 -3.04
C GLU A 133 2.50 14.41 -2.69
N ALA A 134 3.07 13.72 -3.67
CA ALA A 134 4.31 12.96 -3.49
C ALA A 134 5.48 13.87 -3.07
N ARG A 135 5.61 15.04 -3.69
CA ARG A 135 6.60 16.10 -3.39
C ARG A 135 6.44 16.62 -1.96
N ASN A 136 5.23 17.07 -1.63
CA ASN A 136 4.91 17.65 -0.33
C ASN A 136 5.14 16.66 0.82
N GLY A 137 4.79 15.38 0.60
CA GLY A 137 5.02 14.31 1.55
C GLY A 137 6.47 13.85 1.67
N ALA A 138 7.40 14.41 0.88
CA ALA A 138 8.80 14.00 0.91
C ALA A 138 9.69 14.85 1.84
N GLY A 139 9.15 15.91 2.45
CA GLY A 139 9.91 16.76 3.38
C GLY A 139 11.10 17.45 2.70
N GLY A 140 10.91 17.95 1.47
CA GLY A 140 11.92 18.65 0.67
C GLY A 140 12.95 17.73 -0.03
N ARG A 141 12.78 16.42 0.05
CA ARG A 141 13.65 15.46 -0.65
C ARG A 141 13.14 15.18 -2.06
N PRO A 142 14.04 14.90 -3.02
CA PRO A 142 13.64 14.37 -4.31
C PRO A 142 12.88 13.05 -4.18
N VAL A 143 11.97 12.81 -5.13
CA VAL A 143 11.14 11.60 -5.16
C VAL A 143 11.41 10.78 -6.43
N ILE A 144 11.56 9.48 -6.27
CA ILE A 144 11.47 8.51 -7.36
C ILE A 144 10.08 7.89 -7.31
N LEU A 145 9.25 8.21 -8.31
CA LEU A 145 7.83 7.88 -8.34
C LEU A 145 7.55 6.71 -9.28
N ARG A 146 6.74 5.77 -8.80
CA ARG A 146 6.08 4.76 -9.63
C ARG A 146 4.57 4.96 -9.53
N VAL A 147 3.88 4.96 -10.67
CA VAL A 147 2.42 5.13 -10.73
C VAL A 147 1.77 3.86 -11.26
N ALA A 148 0.75 3.37 -10.55
CA ALA A 148 -0.12 2.30 -11.03
C ALA A 148 -1.46 2.91 -11.43
N LEU A 149 -1.80 2.78 -12.72
CA LEU A 149 -3.08 3.22 -13.26
C LEU A 149 -4.08 2.06 -13.22
N SER A 150 -5.31 2.36 -12.84
CA SER A 150 -6.40 1.39 -12.84
C SER A 150 -7.75 2.07 -13.15
N GLY A 151 -8.81 1.30 -13.09
CA GLY A 151 -10.16 1.79 -13.32
C GLY A 151 -10.60 1.72 -14.78
N ARG A 152 -11.82 2.15 -15.03
CA ARG A 152 -12.44 2.14 -16.37
C ARG A 152 -12.88 3.54 -16.74
N GLY A 153 -12.72 3.88 -18.03
CA GLY A 153 -13.14 5.18 -18.53
C GLY A 153 -12.63 5.48 -19.92
N ARG A 154 -13.04 6.65 -20.44
CA ARG A 154 -12.65 7.13 -21.79
C ARG A 154 -11.15 7.39 -21.91
N VAL A 155 -10.51 7.76 -20.80
CA VAL A 155 -9.06 8.01 -20.72
C VAL A 155 -8.24 6.76 -21.10
N HIS A 156 -8.78 5.55 -20.95
CA HIS A 156 -8.15 4.31 -21.39
C HIS A 156 -7.68 4.36 -22.85
N GLU A 157 -8.49 4.89 -23.75
CA GLU A 157 -8.17 4.97 -25.18
C GLU A 157 -6.92 5.84 -25.44
N MET A 158 -6.79 6.95 -24.70
CA MET A 158 -5.59 7.79 -24.75
C MET A 158 -4.36 7.03 -24.24
N LEU A 159 -4.48 6.36 -23.09
CA LEU A 159 -3.38 5.63 -22.46
C LEU A 159 -2.86 4.48 -23.34
N ARG A 160 -3.74 3.84 -24.12
CA ARG A 160 -3.40 2.73 -25.03
C ARG A 160 -2.77 3.15 -26.35
N ARG A 161 -2.71 4.45 -26.66
CA ARG A 161 -2.05 4.92 -27.89
C ARG A 161 -0.58 4.48 -27.90
N PRO A 162 -0.09 3.92 -29.03
CA PRO A 162 1.29 3.44 -29.12
C PRO A 162 2.30 4.55 -28.74
N GLY A 163 3.21 4.24 -27.82
CA GLY A 163 4.23 5.18 -27.38
C GLY A 163 3.78 6.24 -26.39
N PHE A 164 2.48 6.39 -26.10
CA PHE A 164 1.98 7.45 -25.24
C PHE A 164 2.61 7.42 -23.84
N LEU A 165 2.63 6.27 -23.16
CA LEU A 165 3.18 6.17 -21.81
C LEU A 165 4.71 6.19 -21.76
N ARG A 166 5.39 5.49 -22.68
CA ARG A 166 6.82 5.17 -22.60
C ARG A 166 7.62 5.40 -23.88
N GLY A 167 6.99 5.94 -24.94
CA GLY A 167 7.67 6.27 -26.18
C GLY A 167 8.57 7.50 -26.03
N SER A 168 9.49 7.69 -26.98
CA SER A 168 10.27 8.93 -27.05
C SER A 168 9.34 10.15 -27.20
N GLY A 169 9.43 11.11 -26.30
CA GLY A 169 8.49 12.23 -26.18
C GLY A 169 7.13 11.84 -25.59
N GLY A 170 7.00 10.66 -25.03
CA GLY A 170 5.77 10.20 -24.35
C GLY A 170 5.56 10.87 -23.00
N LEU A 171 4.52 10.42 -22.31
CA LEU A 171 4.12 10.99 -21.02
C LEU A 171 5.25 11.01 -19.99
N MET A 172 5.98 9.89 -19.83
CA MET A 172 7.08 9.82 -18.86
C MET A 172 8.19 10.82 -19.15
N ASP A 173 8.58 10.96 -20.43
CA ASP A 173 9.62 11.94 -20.83
C ASP A 173 9.16 13.36 -20.54
N THR A 174 7.90 13.67 -20.84
CA THR A 174 7.30 14.98 -20.58
C THR A 174 7.25 15.31 -19.09
N LEU A 175 6.80 14.36 -18.26
CA LEU A 175 6.74 14.51 -16.80
C LEU A 175 8.12 14.75 -16.20
N ASN A 176 9.14 14.03 -16.68
CA ASN A 176 10.49 14.12 -16.16
C ASN A 176 11.23 15.38 -16.65
N ALA A 177 10.96 15.82 -17.87
CA ALA A 177 11.53 17.06 -18.40
C ALA A 177 11.10 18.30 -17.58
N GLN A 178 9.88 18.32 -17.08
CA GLN A 178 9.36 19.39 -16.21
C GLN A 178 10.05 19.47 -14.85
N GLU A 179 10.72 18.40 -14.42
CA GLU A 179 11.36 18.26 -13.11
C GLU A 179 12.88 18.50 -13.13
N ALA A 180 13.49 18.60 -14.32
CA ALA A 180 14.94 18.52 -14.51
C ALA A 180 15.76 19.56 -13.72
N GLU A 181 15.18 20.74 -13.44
CA GLU A 181 15.88 21.84 -12.75
C GLU A 181 15.46 22.00 -11.27
N ARG A 182 14.60 21.11 -10.76
CA ARG A 182 14.09 21.23 -9.40
C ARG A 182 14.94 20.44 -8.41
N PRO A 183 15.36 21.04 -7.29
CA PRO A 183 16.07 20.31 -6.24
C PRO A 183 15.21 19.25 -5.53
N ASP A 184 13.88 19.46 -5.49
CA ASP A 184 12.84 18.59 -4.94
C ASP A 184 12.09 17.83 -6.05
N PHE A 185 12.79 17.42 -7.10
CA PHE A 185 12.20 16.78 -8.27
C PHE A 185 11.37 15.54 -7.93
N VAL A 186 10.38 15.25 -8.77
CA VAL A 186 9.60 14.01 -8.75
C VAL A 186 9.85 13.27 -10.06
N HIS A 187 10.82 12.37 -10.07
CA HIS A 187 11.20 11.61 -11.24
C HIS A 187 10.36 10.34 -11.38
N THR A 188 9.57 10.25 -12.43
CA THR A 188 8.72 9.08 -12.72
C THR A 188 9.52 8.00 -13.44
N VAL A 189 9.76 6.87 -12.78
CA VAL A 189 10.54 5.73 -13.34
C VAL A 189 9.67 4.65 -13.95
N GLY A 190 8.36 4.70 -13.73
CA GLY A 190 7.47 3.70 -14.30
C GLY A 190 6.00 4.03 -14.11
N ILE A 191 5.24 3.77 -15.17
CA ILE A 191 3.78 3.79 -15.14
C ILE A 191 3.33 2.39 -15.55
N SER A 192 2.60 1.70 -14.68
CA SER A 192 1.91 0.46 -15.00
C SER A 192 0.45 0.77 -15.30
N ASP A 193 -0.09 0.15 -16.33
CA ASP A 193 -1.45 0.38 -16.81
C ASP A 193 -2.25 -0.92 -16.71
N THR A 194 -3.26 -0.91 -15.87
CA THR A 194 -4.29 -1.93 -15.71
C THR A 194 -5.69 -1.34 -15.94
N THR A 195 -5.75 -0.21 -16.63
CA THR A 195 -7.02 0.42 -16.96
C THR A 195 -7.80 -0.40 -17.99
N ALA A 196 -9.09 -0.14 -18.10
CA ALA A 196 -9.96 -0.76 -19.08
C ALA A 196 -10.91 0.29 -19.71
N PRO A 197 -11.48 0.02 -20.89
CA PRO A 197 -12.39 0.94 -21.54
C PRO A 197 -13.66 1.18 -20.71
N ALA A 198 -14.33 2.29 -20.98
CA ALA A 198 -15.65 2.54 -20.44
C ALA A 198 -16.61 1.42 -20.89
N LEU A 199 -17.46 0.98 -19.97
CA LEU A 199 -18.53 0.04 -20.29
C LEU A 199 -19.82 0.83 -20.48
N ASP A 200 -20.47 0.62 -21.60
CA ASP A 200 -21.85 1.04 -21.80
C ASP A 200 -22.78 0.03 -21.08
N LEU A 201 -22.99 0.25 -19.79
CA LEU A 201 -23.83 -0.61 -18.97
C LEU A 201 -25.31 -0.57 -19.40
N GLU A 202 -25.76 0.48 -20.09
CA GLU A 202 -27.12 0.56 -20.60
C GLU A 202 -27.25 -0.35 -21.83
N PHE A 203 -26.34 -0.25 -22.76
CA PHE A 203 -26.27 -1.13 -23.92
C PHE A 203 -26.15 -2.60 -23.51
N LEU A 204 -25.22 -2.91 -22.61
CA LEU A 204 -25.00 -4.27 -22.11
C LEU A 204 -26.24 -4.82 -21.38
N SER A 205 -26.96 -3.99 -20.62
CA SER A 205 -28.15 -4.42 -19.89
C SER A 205 -29.39 -4.63 -20.77
N ALA A 206 -29.42 -4.02 -21.96
CA ALA A 206 -30.48 -4.20 -22.93
C ALA A 206 -30.37 -5.52 -23.72
N GLY A 207 -29.19 -6.14 -23.72
CA GLY A 207 -28.93 -7.38 -24.44
C GLY A 207 -29.67 -8.60 -23.84
N GLU A 208 -30.13 -9.51 -24.70
CA GLU A 208 -30.69 -10.82 -24.31
C GLU A 208 -29.56 -11.86 -24.21
N HIS A 209 -28.62 -11.64 -23.32
CA HIS A 209 -27.49 -12.51 -23.03
C HIS A 209 -27.14 -12.49 -21.55
N PHE A 210 -26.32 -13.45 -21.09
CA PHE A 210 -25.96 -13.62 -19.69
C PHE A 210 -25.51 -12.32 -19.00
N VAL A 211 -24.70 -11.49 -19.66
CA VAL A 211 -24.23 -10.20 -19.12
C VAL A 211 -25.40 -9.23 -18.91
N GLY A 212 -26.37 -9.19 -19.85
CA GLY A 212 -27.57 -8.36 -19.72
C GLY A 212 -28.44 -8.79 -18.54
N ASP A 213 -28.65 -10.08 -18.37
CA ASP A 213 -29.44 -10.62 -17.25
C ASP A 213 -28.72 -10.42 -15.92
N PHE A 214 -27.41 -10.59 -15.87
CA PHE A 214 -26.61 -10.28 -14.70
C PHE A 214 -26.73 -8.80 -14.29
N LEU A 215 -26.63 -7.87 -15.25
CA LEU A 215 -26.78 -6.43 -14.98
C LEU A 215 -28.19 -6.04 -14.52
N LYS A 216 -29.24 -6.68 -15.08
CA LYS A 216 -30.63 -6.48 -14.62
C LYS A 216 -30.79 -6.92 -13.17
N GLU A 217 -30.19 -8.05 -12.80
CA GLU A 217 -30.25 -8.58 -11.44
C GLU A 217 -29.50 -7.66 -10.44
N VAL A 218 -28.28 -7.20 -10.81
CA VAL A 218 -27.51 -6.23 -10.04
C VAL A 218 -28.31 -4.94 -9.82
N ARG A 219 -28.93 -4.39 -10.88
CA ARG A 219 -29.77 -3.19 -10.77
C ARG A 219 -30.99 -3.41 -9.87
N SER A 220 -31.61 -4.59 -9.94
CA SER A 220 -32.71 -4.97 -9.06
C SER A 220 -32.25 -4.99 -7.59
N PHE A 221 -31.09 -5.58 -7.32
CA PHE A 221 -30.50 -5.63 -6.00
C PHE A 221 -30.18 -4.23 -5.47
N THR A 222 -29.54 -3.38 -6.27
CA THR A 222 -29.18 -2.00 -5.89
C THR A 222 -30.40 -1.14 -5.57
N LYS A 223 -31.53 -1.35 -6.25
CA LYS A 223 -32.77 -0.59 -6.02
C LYS A 223 -33.48 -0.92 -4.72
N ARG A 224 -33.17 -2.03 -4.04
CA ARG A 224 -33.81 -2.43 -2.78
C ARG A 224 -33.51 -1.47 -1.63
N GLY A 225 -32.36 -0.78 -1.66
CA GLY A 225 -31.97 0.21 -0.64
C GLY A 225 -31.47 -0.38 0.68
N ASP A 226 -31.29 -1.70 0.73
CA ASP A 226 -30.80 -2.48 1.87
C ASP A 226 -29.58 -3.34 1.46
N LEU A 227 -28.60 -2.69 0.79
CA LEU A 227 -27.46 -3.38 0.18
C LEU A 227 -26.63 -4.18 1.19
N ARG A 228 -26.43 -3.62 2.38
CA ARG A 228 -25.65 -4.29 3.43
C ARG A 228 -26.37 -5.54 3.94
N GLU A 229 -27.67 -5.45 4.19
CA GLU A 229 -28.48 -6.61 4.64
C GLU A 229 -28.49 -7.69 3.56
N GLY A 230 -28.73 -7.31 2.31
CA GLY A 230 -28.67 -8.23 1.17
C GLY A 230 -27.29 -8.88 0.97
N MET A 231 -26.21 -8.15 1.16
CA MET A 231 -24.85 -8.71 1.15
C MET A 231 -24.67 -9.73 2.27
N MET A 232 -25.10 -9.42 3.49
CA MET A 232 -25.01 -10.33 4.63
C MET A 232 -25.82 -11.60 4.42
N ASP A 233 -26.99 -11.50 3.78
CA ASP A 233 -27.80 -12.67 3.45
C ASP A 233 -27.11 -13.58 2.43
N ILE A 234 -26.53 -13.01 1.38
CA ILE A 234 -25.74 -13.78 0.41
C ILE A 234 -24.56 -14.49 1.09
N LEU A 235 -23.83 -13.80 1.96
CA LEU A 235 -22.72 -14.40 2.69
C LEU A 235 -23.17 -15.55 3.60
N ARG A 236 -24.37 -15.43 4.20
CA ARG A 236 -24.99 -16.46 5.03
C ARG A 236 -25.43 -17.67 4.20
N GLU A 237 -26.19 -17.44 3.13
CA GLU A 237 -26.68 -18.50 2.23
C GLU A 237 -25.55 -19.30 1.57
N ARG A 238 -24.45 -18.66 1.25
CA ARG A 238 -23.26 -19.29 0.66
C ARG A 238 -22.32 -19.93 1.68
N GLY A 239 -22.65 -19.88 2.98
CA GLY A 239 -21.81 -20.46 4.04
C GLY A 239 -20.44 -19.78 4.18
N LEU A 240 -20.31 -18.55 3.70
CA LEU A 240 -19.06 -17.80 3.74
C LEU A 240 -18.84 -17.11 5.09
N LEU A 241 -19.92 -16.83 5.85
CA LEU A 241 -19.84 -16.20 7.16
C LEU A 241 -19.00 -17.00 8.15
N ASP A 242 -19.11 -18.33 8.14
CA ASP A 242 -18.32 -19.17 9.06
C ASP A 242 -16.81 -19.16 8.73
N LYS A 243 -16.46 -19.02 7.45
CA LYS A 243 -15.08 -18.84 7.02
C LYS A 243 -14.54 -17.44 7.40
N ILE A 244 -15.35 -16.42 7.28
CA ILE A 244 -15.01 -15.03 7.61
C ILE A 244 -14.88 -14.86 9.12
N ARG A 245 -15.70 -15.51 9.93
CA ARG A 245 -15.61 -15.52 11.41
C ARG A 245 -14.29 -16.03 11.95
N GLN A 246 -13.61 -16.93 11.20
CA GLN A 246 -12.27 -17.37 11.56
C GLN A 246 -11.20 -16.28 11.38
N SER A 247 -11.54 -15.18 10.70
CA SER A 247 -10.71 -13.99 10.49
C SER A 247 -11.37 -12.81 11.22
N GLY A 248 -11.31 -12.79 12.56
CA GLY A 248 -12.09 -11.92 13.46
C GLY A 248 -12.27 -10.47 13.01
N ASP A 249 -11.21 -9.83 12.51
CA ASP A 249 -11.21 -8.42 12.08
C ASP A 249 -12.03 -8.18 10.79
N VAL A 250 -12.21 -9.20 9.95
CA VAL A 250 -12.90 -9.05 8.65
C VAL A 250 -14.40 -8.95 8.81
N LEU A 251 -14.98 -9.74 9.72
CA LEU A 251 -16.43 -9.71 9.95
C LEU A 251 -16.87 -8.38 10.55
N GLU A 252 -16.16 -7.90 11.58
CA GLU A 252 -16.43 -6.61 12.21
C GLU A 252 -16.34 -5.45 11.20
N ARG A 253 -15.36 -5.52 10.31
CA ARG A 253 -15.20 -4.53 9.23
C ARG A 253 -16.34 -4.57 8.22
N ILE A 254 -16.84 -5.76 7.85
CA ILE A 254 -17.99 -5.92 6.95
C ILE A 254 -19.26 -5.39 7.61
N GLU A 255 -19.47 -5.69 8.89
CA GLU A 255 -20.65 -5.23 9.66
C GLU A 255 -20.65 -3.71 9.88
N SER A 256 -19.48 -3.07 9.88
CA SER A 256 -19.32 -1.62 10.03
C SER A 256 -19.47 -0.82 8.74
N LEU A 257 -19.54 -1.47 7.56
CA LEU A 257 -19.69 -0.78 6.28
C LEU A 257 -21.00 -0.01 6.19
N SER A 258 -20.94 1.22 5.71
CA SER A 258 -22.09 2.00 5.33
C SER A 258 -22.72 1.49 4.02
N GLU A 259 -23.97 1.85 3.74
CA GLU A 259 -24.66 1.51 2.48
C GLU A 259 -23.87 2.02 1.26
N ASN A 260 -23.27 3.21 1.34
CA ASN A 260 -22.41 3.75 0.28
C ASN A 260 -21.18 2.90 0.03
N GLU A 261 -20.47 2.49 1.09
CA GLU A 261 -19.28 1.63 0.96
C GLU A 261 -19.63 0.26 0.39
N VAL A 262 -20.79 -0.30 0.74
CA VAL A 262 -21.30 -1.54 0.14
C VAL A 262 -21.64 -1.33 -1.32
N GLY A 263 -22.23 -0.20 -1.69
CA GLY A 263 -22.49 0.19 -3.07
C GLY A 263 -21.19 0.26 -3.91
N GLU A 264 -20.16 0.93 -3.41
CA GLU A 264 -18.85 1.01 -4.06
C GLU A 264 -18.16 -0.38 -4.21
N LEU A 265 -18.34 -1.24 -3.20
CA LEU A 265 -17.84 -2.63 -3.29
C LEU A 265 -18.59 -3.41 -4.38
N LEU A 266 -19.92 -3.27 -4.44
CA LEU A 266 -20.74 -3.91 -5.45
C LEU A 266 -20.35 -3.46 -6.85
N ASP A 267 -20.19 -2.15 -7.08
CA ASP A 267 -19.76 -1.60 -8.36
C ASP A 267 -18.40 -2.18 -8.78
N ARG A 268 -17.43 -2.25 -7.87
CA ARG A 268 -16.12 -2.88 -8.14
C ARG A 268 -16.25 -4.36 -8.50
N CYS A 269 -17.11 -5.10 -7.80
CA CYS A 269 -17.37 -6.51 -8.09
C CYS A 269 -18.01 -6.68 -9.47
N VAL A 270 -19.00 -5.87 -9.80
CA VAL A 270 -19.67 -5.86 -11.11
C VAL A 270 -18.66 -5.59 -12.22
N PHE A 271 -17.86 -4.54 -12.10
CA PHE A 271 -16.84 -4.21 -13.08
C PHE A 271 -15.77 -5.30 -13.24
N SER A 272 -15.33 -5.89 -12.14
CA SER A 272 -14.37 -7.00 -12.17
C SER A 272 -14.96 -8.24 -12.88
N THR A 273 -16.20 -8.57 -12.58
CA THR A 273 -16.90 -9.70 -13.21
C THR A 273 -17.12 -9.47 -14.71
N LEU A 274 -17.59 -8.28 -15.08
CA LEU A 274 -17.78 -7.92 -16.50
C LEU A 274 -16.46 -7.92 -17.27
N SER A 275 -15.38 -7.46 -16.67
CA SER A 275 -14.05 -7.52 -17.28
C SER A 275 -13.64 -8.95 -17.61
N GLY A 276 -13.77 -9.86 -16.64
CA GLY A 276 -13.42 -11.26 -16.85
C GLY A 276 -14.31 -11.97 -17.87
N LEU A 277 -15.59 -11.61 -17.91
CA LEU A 277 -16.53 -12.18 -18.89
C LEU A 277 -16.28 -11.68 -20.33
N LEU A 278 -15.91 -10.40 -20.49
CA LEU A 278 -15.67 -9.77 -21.78
C LEU A 278 -14.27 -10.05 -22.35
N GLU A 279 -13.29 -10.36 -21.51
CA GLU A 279 -11.95 -10.78 -21.95
C GLU A 279 -11.96 -12.20 -22.58
N GLY A 280 -12.99 -13.01 -22.30
CA GLY A 280 -13.15 -14.37 -22.83
C GLY A 280 -13.91 -14.46 -24.17
N GLU A 281 -14.54 -13.40 -24.65
CA GLU A 281 -15.29 -13.37 -25.90
C GLU A 281 -14.70 -12.34 -26.88
N PRO A 282 -13.96 -12.76 -27.92
CA PRO A 282 -13.52 -11.87 -28.97
C PRO A 282 -14.73 -11.55 -29.89
N GLY A 283 -15.45 -10.46 -29.61
CA GLY A 283 -16.49 -9.97 -30.51
C GLY A 283 -17.73 -9.30 -29.91
N LEU A 284 -17.72 -8.86 -28.66
CA LEU A 284 -18.74 -7.97 -28.10
C LEU A 284 -18.19 -6.58 -27.84
#